data_447a08598e43ad415826e23dc4d53fd7
#
_entry.id   447a08598e43ad415826e23dc4d53fd7
#
_cell.length_a   1.000
_cell.length_b   1.000
_cell.length_c   1.000
_cell.angle_alpha   90.00
_cell.angle_beta   90.00
_cell.angle_gamma   90.00
#
_symmetry.space_group_name_H-M   'P 1'
#
loop_
_entity.id
_entity.type
_entity.pdbx_description
1 polymer ?
#
loop_
_entity_poly.entity_id
_entity_poly.type
_entity_poly.pdbx_seq_one_letter_code
_entity_poly.pdbx_strand_id
1 'polypeptide(L)'
;MINVKEYSGHIRNWSALCERLGIDHSLSREDREEQILIKAYETWGNEMADHMHGMFAFALWDDEKQELFCLRDQFGTKPFYYYETADGELLYGTTIRQIMEQPGFVKELNEEMLQLYLSLTYVAGEMTFFKGVKKLLPGRYL
;
A
#
# COMPACT_ATOMS: atom_id res chain seq x y z
N MET A 1 11.71 -2.37 15.36
CA MET A 1 11.45 -3.57 14.49
C MET A 1 10.49 -3.17 13.38
N ILE A 2 10.74 -3.63 12.15
CA ILE A 2 9.85 -3.34 11.00
C ILE A 2 8.94 -4.55 10.76
N ASN A 3 7.66 -4.28 10.58
CA ASN A 3 6.64 -5.30 10.39
C ASN A 3 5.84 -5.03 9.12
N VAL A 4 5.63 -6.06 8.30
CA VAL A 4 4.70 -6.00 7.16
C VAL A 4 3.28 -6.10 7.69
N LYS A 5 2.47 -5.07 7.51
CA LYS A 5 1.07 -5.01 7.96
C LYS A 5 0.09 -5.38 6.87
N GLU A 6 0.42 -5.04 5.64
CA GLU A 6 -0.39 -5.37 4.47
C GLU A 6 0.54 -5.57 3.27
N TYR A 7 0.27 -6.56 2.45
CA TYR A 7 0.98 -6.79 1.19
C TYR A 7 0.08 -7.46 0.16
N SER A 8 0.07 -6.93 -1.03
CA SER A 8 -0.59 -7.54 -2.19
C SER A 8 0.29 -7.37 -3.41
N GLY A 9 0.58 -8.45 -4.10
CA GLY A 9 1.32 -8.36 -5.36
C GLY A 9 2.41 -9.38 -5.58
N HIS A 10 3.42 -8.94 -6.33
CA HIS A 10 4.59 -9.74 -6.67
C HIS A 10 5.79 -8.85 -7.04
N ILE A 11 6.95 -9.16 -6.46
CA ILE A 11 8.23 -8.51 -6.74
C ILE A 11 8.94 -9.29 -7.84
N ARG A 12 9.09 -8.70 -9.02
CA ARG A 12 9.65 -9.38 -10.21
C ARG A 12 11.16 -9.57 -10.13
N ASN A 13 11.88 -8.56 -9.64
CA ASN A 13 13.34 -8.58 -9.52
C ASN A 13 13.83 -9.15 -8.17
N TRP A 14 13.03 -10.05 -7.56
CA TRP A 14 13.31 -10.62 -6.25
C TRP A 14 14.70 -11.27 -6.15
N SER A 15 15.17 -11.95 -7.21
CA SER A 15 16.47 -12.63 -7.20
C SER A 15 17.62 -11.64 -7.02
N ALA A 16 17.63 -10.56 -7.80
CA ALA A 16 18.64 -9.52 -7.66
C ALA A 16 18.58 -8.80 -6.29
N LEU A 17 17.36 -8.64 -5.76
CA LEU A 17 17.18 -8.07 -4.41
C LEU A 17 17.69 -9.01 -3.33
N CYS A 18 17.45 -10.32 -3.43
CA CYS A 18 18.00 -11.31 -2.50
C CYS A 18 19.52 -11.27 -2.45
N GLU A 19 20.18 -11.21 -3.60
CA GLU A 19 21.65 -11.10 -3.69
C GLU A 19 22.15 -9.81 -3.01
N ARG A 20 21.51 -8.68 -3.29
CA ARG A 20 21.91 -7.37 -2.73
C ARG A 20 21.65 -7.23 -1.23
N LEU A 21 20.58 -7.85 -0.74
CA LEU A 21 20.12 -7.73 0.65
C LEU A 21 20.55 -8.93 1.52
N GLY A 22 21.24 -9.93 0.95
CA GLY A 22 21.68 -11.11 1.67
C GLY A 22 20.51 -11.98 2.17
N ILE A 23 19.50 -12.20 1.33
CA ILE A 23 18.32 -13.00 1.64
C ILE A 23 18.48 -14.39 1.02
N ASP A 24 18.10 -15.43 1.77
CA ASP A 24 18.15 -16.82 1.31
C ASP A 24 17.14 -17.06 0.17
N HIS A 25 17.65 -17.52 -0.97
CA HIS A 25 16.85 -17.87 -2.15
C HIS A 25 15.95 -19.11 -1.96
N SER A 26 16.26 -19.95 -0.95
CA SER A 26 15.51 -21.18 -0.67
C SER A 26 14.18 -20.95 0.08
N LEU A 27 13.96 -19.74 0.58
CA LEU A 27 12.72 -19.36 1.27
C LEU A 27 11.48 -19.51 0.37
N SER A 28 10.32 -19.74 1.01
CA SER A 28 9.05 -19.65 0.31
C SER A 28 8.90 -18.26 -0.34
N ARG A 29 8.03 -18.15 -1.33
CA ARG A 29 7.79 -16.86 -1.98
C ARG A 29 7.33 -15.80 -0.98
N GLU A 30 6.41 -16.17 -0.11
CA GLU A 30 5.81 -15.28 0.89
C GLU A 30 6.87 -14.78 1.89
N ASP A 31 7.61 -15.69 2.50
CA ASP A 31 8.67 -15.33 3.46
C ASP A 31 9.78 -14.49 2.80
N ARG A 32 10.13 -14.81 1.56
CA ARG A 32 11.14 -14.08 0.81
C ARG A 32 10.70 -12.67 0.45
N GLU A 33 9.48 -12.49 -0.06
CA GLU A 33 8.95 -11.18 -0.39
C GLU A 33 8.79 -10.32 0.87
N GLU A 34 8.36 -10.89 1.99
CA GLU A 34 8.32 -10.21 3.28
C GLU A 34 9.72 -9.75 3.73
N GLN A 35 10.72 -10.62 3.67
CA GLN A 35 12.09 -10.23 4.01
C GLN A 35 12.66 -9.17 3.07
N ILE A 36 12.33 -9.23 1.77
CA ILE A 36 12.71 -8.18 0.82
C ILE A 36 12.13 -6.83 1.23
N LEU A 37 10.86 -6.77 1.57
CA LEU A 37 10.21 -5.52 1.98
C LEU A 37 10.88 -4.92 3.22
N ILE A 38 11.11 -5.75 4.26
CA ILE A 38 11.73 -5.31 5.51
C ILE A 38 13.16 -4.82 5.26
N LYS A 39 14.01 -5.65 4.64
CA LYS A 39 15.41 -5.30 4.42
C LYS A 39 15.62 -4.17 3.43
N ALA A 40 14.75 -4.06 2.42
CA ALA A 40 14.78 -2.94 1.48
C ALA A 40 14.48 -1.61 2.19
N TYR A 41 13.48 -1.61 3.07
CA TYR A 41 13.17 -0.43 3.86
C TYR A 41 14.28 -0.08 4.86
N GLU A 42 14.86 -1.08 5.55
CA GLU A 42 16.02 -0.87 6.44
C GLU A 42 17.23 -0.28 5.71
N THR A 43 17.46 -0.71 4.46
CA THR A 43 18.64 -0.33 3.68
C THR A 43 18.46 1.01 2.98
N TRP A 44 17.30 1.26 2.39
CA TRP A 44 17.06 2.39 1.49
C TRP A 44 15.95 3.33 1.96
N GLY A 45 15.22 2.98 3.03
CA GLY A 45 14.08 3.80 3.48
C GLY A 45 13.08 4.04 2.36
N ASN A 46 12.68 5.30 2.20
CA ASN A 46 11.70 5.69 1.17
C ASN A 46 12.19 5.49 -0.28
N GLU A 47 13.52 5.44 -0.49
CA GLU A 47 14.13 5.20 -1.81
C GLU A 47 14.04 3.73 -2.24
N MET A 48 13.53 2.83 -1.40
CA MET A 48 13.33 1.42 -1.75
C MET A 48 12.50 1.26 -3.04
N ALA A 49 11.59 2.18 -3.30
CA ALA A 49 10.76 2.18 -4.52
C ALA A 49 11.58 2.16 -5.81
N ASP A 50 12.74 2.83 -5.83
CA ASP A 50 13.60 2.93 -7.00
C ASP A 50 14.36 1.62 -7.31
N HIS A 51 14.42 0.73 -6.32
CA HIS A 51 15.10 -0.55 -6.42
C HIS A 51 14.16 -1.73 -6.67
N MET A 52 12.85 -1.52 -6.54
CA MET A 52 11.86 -2.58 -6.65
C MET A 52 11.12 -2.52 -7.98
N HIS A 53 11.05 -3.66 -8.67
CA HIS A 53 10.29 -3.81 -9.90
C HIS A 53 9.21 -4.89 -9.73
N GLY A 54 7.97 -4.55 -10.04
CA GLY A 54 6.87 -5.49 -9.89
C GLY A 54 5.51 -4.82 -9.87
N MET A 55 4.55 -5.59 -9.41
CA MET A 55 3.16 -5.17 -9.20
C MET A 55 2.86 -5.34 -7.73
N PHE A 56 2.82 -4.27 -6.96
CA PHE A 56 2.66 -4.38 -5.51
C PHE A 56 2.01 -3.16 -4.88
N ALA A 57 1.40 -3.42 -3.74
CA ALA A 57 1.01 -2.41 -2.78
C ALA A 57 1.22 -2.99 -1.37
N PHE A 58 1.80 -2.22 -0.47
CA PHE A 58 2.09 -2.68 0.88
C PHE A 58 2.08 -1.56 1.91
N ALA A 59 2.00 -1.98 3.18
CA ALA A 59 2.17 -1.13 4.35
C ALA A 59 3.18 -1.77 5.30
N LEU A 60 4.17 -0.99 5.73
CA LEU A 60 5.17 -1.35 6.74
C LEU A 60 4.98 -0.47 7.97
N TRP A 61 5.09 -1.08 9.13
CA TRP A 61 5.14 -0.37 10.40
C TRP A 61 6.56 -0.42 10.97
N ASP A 62 7.11 0.75 11.24
CA ASP A 62 8.41 0.90 11.88
C ASP A 62 8.21 1.22 13.37
N ASP A 63 8.45 0.24 14.25
CA ASP A 63 8.30 0.40 15.69
C ASP A 63 9.26 1.43 16.30
N GLU A 64 10.43 1.64 15.70
CA GLU A 64 11.42 2.57 16.24
C GLU A 64 11.07 4.01 15.93
N LYS A 65 10.59 4.26 14.72
CA LYS A 65 10.16 5.58 14.27
C LYS A 65 8.72 5.90 14.62
N GLN A 66 7.91 4.88 14.98
CA GLN A 66 6.46 4.99 15.16
C GLN A 66 5.78 5.54 13.90
N GLU A 67 6.20 5.04 12.74
CA GLU A 67 5.74 5.48 11.43
C GLU A 67 5.15 4.32 10.62
N LEU A 68 4.08 4.63 9.90
CA LEU A 68 3.52 3.76 8.89
C LEU A 68 4.01 4.21 7.51
N PHE A 69 4.66 3.32 6.79
CA PHE A 69 5.09 3.55 5.41
C PHE A 69 4.27 2.71 4.45
N CYS A 70 3.53 3.34 3.55
CA CYS A 70 2.73 2.68 2.53
C CYS A 70 3.27 3.03 1.16
N LEU A 71 3.40 2.03 0.29
CA LEU A 71 3.89 2.22 -1.07
C LEU A 71 3.02 1.48 -2.09
N ARG A 72 2.80 2.10 -3.24
CA ARG A 72 2.13 1.52 -4.39
C ARG A 72 3.03 1.56 -5.62
N ASP A 73 3.03 0.49 -6.43
CA ASP A 73 3.86 0.40 -7.63
C ASP A 73 3.59 1.53 -8.64
N GLN A 74 4.56 1.77 -9.53
CA GLN A 74 4.55 2.89 -10.49
C GLN A 74 3.33 2.90 -11.42
N PHE A 75 2.78 1.74 -11.74
CA PHE A 75 1.62 1.62 -12.63
C PHE A 75 0.30 1.53 -11.86
N GLY A 76 0.36 1.43 -10.51
CA GLY A 76 -0.81 1.25 -9.67
C GLY A 76 -1.57 -0.04 -9.97
N THR A 77 -0.85 -1.10 -10.31
CA THR A 77 -1.43 -2.40 -10.69
C THR A 77 -2.19 -3.04 -9.54
N LYS A 78 -1.67 -2.89 -8.32
CA LYS A 78 -2.36 -3.30 -7.11
C LYS A 78 -3.01 -2.10 -6.45
N PRO A 79 -4.28 -2.20 -6.01
CA PRO A 79 -4.95 -1.11 -5.33
C PRO A 79 -4.39 -0.95 -3.90
N PHE A 80 -4.45 0.28 -3.40
CA PHE A 80 -4.23 0.59 -1.99
C PHE A 80 -5.12 1.78 -1.62
N TYR A 81 -5.82 1.65 -0.51
CA TYR A 81 -6.77 2.65 -0.01
C TYR A 81 -6.42 3.06 1.40
N TYR A 82 -6.77 4.29 1.75
CA TYR A 82 -6.61 4.81 3.10
C TYR A 82 -7.75 5.76 3.47
N TYR A 83 -7.99 5.89 4.75
CA TYR A 83 -9.02 6.74 5.33
C TYR A 83 -8.52 7.28 6.67
N GLU A 84 -8.62 8.58 6.88
CA GLU A 84 -8.30 9.23 8.15
C GLU A 84 -9.58 9.39 8.97
N THR A 85 -9.59 8.83 10.16
CA THR A 85 -10.73 8.94 11.09
C THR A 85 -10.79 10.34 11.70
N ALA A 86 -11.92 10.68 12.33
CA ALA A 86 -12.09 11.97 13.03
C ALA A 86 -11.09 12.15 14.19
N ASP A 87 -10.61 11.04 14.77
CA ASP A 87 -9.64 11.03 15.87
C ASP A 87 -8.18 11.04 15.36
N GLY A 88 -7.97 11.10 14.04
CA GLY A 88 -6.66 11.15 13.41
C GLY A 88 -5.98 9.79 13.24
N GLU A 89 -6.69 8.68 13.41
CA GLU A 89 -6.20 7.35 13.08
C GLU A 89 -6.25 7.10 11.57
N LEU A 90 -5.23 6.41 11.03
CA LEU A 90 -5.18 6.02 9.63
C LEU A 90 -5.64 4.58 9.46
N LEU A 91 -6.79 4.39 8.81
CA LEU A 91 -7.25 3.09 8.35
C LEU A 91 -6.75 2.85 6.94
N TYR A 92 -6.30 1.65 6.62
CA TYR A 92 -5.75 1.33 5.31
C TYR A 92 -6.02 -0.12 4.91
N GLY A 93 -5.84 -0.41 3.63
CA GLY A 93 -6.00 -1.75 3.09
C GLY A 93 -5.86 -1.78 1.57
N THR A 94 -5.74 -2.98 1.03
CA THR A 94 -5.72 -3.22 -0.42
C THR A 94 -7.12 -3.29 -1.02
N THR A 95 -8.15 -3.29 -0.19
CA THR A 95 -9.56 -3.19 -0.59
C THR A 95 -10.31 -2.19 0.29
N ILE A 96 -11.34 -1.56 -0.28
CA ILE A 96 -12.21 -0.65 0.49
C ILE A 96 -12.94 -1.41 1.61
N ARG A 97 -13.27 -2.69 1.38
CA ARG A 97 -13.92 -3.54 2.39
C ARG A 97 -13.10 -3.62 3.67
N GLN A 98 -11.79 -3.83 3.57
CA GLN A 98 -10.89 -3.87 4.74
C GLN A 98 -10.98 -2.59 5.56
N ILE A 99 -11.10 -1.42 4.92
CA ILE A 99 -11.29 -0.15 5.62
C ILE A 99 -12.65 -0.10 6.31
N MET A 100 -13.71 -0.54 5.62
CA MET A 100 -15.07 -0.51 6.16
C MET A 100 -15.28 -1.40 7.39
N GLU A 101 -14.49 -2.46 7.53
CA GLU A 101 -14.54 -3.42 8.63
C GLU A 101 -13.73 -2.96 9.85
N GLN A 102 -12.91 -1.91 9.71
CA GLN A 102 -12.11 -1.38 10.82
C GLN A 102 -12.95 -0.42 11.69
N PRO A 103 -12.73 -0.43 13.02
CA PRO A 103 -13.39 0.52 13.90
C PRO A 103 -13.02 1.96 13.56
N GLY A 104 -13.94 2.89 13.73
CA GLY A 104 -13.73 4.31 13.41
C GLY A 104 -14.11 4.71 11.98
N PHE A 105 -14.39 3.75 11.09
CA PHE A 105 -14.87 4.07 9.75
C PHE A 105 -16.32 4.57 9.78
N VAL A 106 -16.58 5.69 9.12
CA VAL A 106 -17.94 6.24 8.92
C VAL A 106 -18.34 6.08 7.45
N LYS A 107 -19.37 5.26 7.22
CA LYS A 107 -19.88 5.01 5.88
C LYS A 107 -20.73 6.16 5.37
N GLU A 108 -20.17 6.96 4.48
CA GLU A 108 -20.86 8.06 3.81
C GLU A 108 -20.56 8.02 2.30
N LEU A 109 -21.59 8.15 1.47
CA LEU A 109 -21.42 8.19 0.02
C LEU A 109 -20.87 9.54 -0.44
N ASN A 110 -19.96 9.49 -1.41
CA ASN A 110 -19.45 10.64 -2.11
C ASN A 110 -20.35 10.92 -3.33
N GLU A 111 -21.34 11.77 -3.16
CA GLU A 111 -22.35 12.08 -4.20
C GLU A 111 -21.70 12.71 -5.45
N GLU A 112 -20.66 13.52 -5.26
CA GLU A 112 -19.93 14.13 -6.38
C GLU A 112 -19.27 13.07 -7.27
N MET A 113 -18.62 12.07 -6.63
CA MET A 113 -18.01 10.96 -7.36
C MET A 113 -19.06 10.07 -8.04
N LEU A 114 -20.22 9.91 -7.44
CA LEU A 114 -21.33 9.17 -8.05
C LEU A 114 -21.83 9.88 -9.31
N GLN A 115 -22.04 11.19 -9.27
CA GLN A 115 -22.43 11.98 -10.43
C GLN A 115 -21.38 11.94 -11.54
N LEU A 116 -20.09 12.05 -11.17
CA LEU A 116 -18.98 11.95 -12.11
C LEU A 116 -18.94 10.57 -12.79
N TYR A 117 -19.11 9.51 -12.01
CA TYR A 117 -19.16 8.15 -12.54
C TYR A 117 -20.32 7.94 -13.52
N LEU A 118 -21.53 8.44 -13.21
CA LEU A 118 -22.68 8.35 -14.10
C LEU A 118 -22.45 9.10 -15.43
N SER A 119 -21.60 10.12 -15.41
CA SER A 119 -21.26 10.89 -16.61
C SER A 119 -20.12 10.28 -17.43
N LEU A 120 -19.06 9.77 -16.75
CA LEU A 120 -17.81 9.32 -17.37
C LEU A 120 -17.63 7.81 -17.37
N THR A 121 -18.45 7.05 -16.64
CA THR A 121 -18.37 5.60 -16.45
C THR A 121 -17.08 5.09 -15.76
N TYR A 122 -16.25 5.99 -15.21
CA TYR A 122 -15.07 5.63 -14.40
C TYR A 122 -14.81 6.70 -13.32
N VAL A 123 -14.06 6.30 -12.28
CA VAL A 123 -13.62 7.20 -11.20
C VAL A 123 -12.12 7.45 -11.35
N ALA A 124 -11.78 8.67 -11.74
CA ALA A 124 -10.40 9.11 -11.88
C ALA A 124 -9.83 9.67 -10.57
N GLY A 125 -8.50 9.68 -10.45
CA GLY A 125 -7.80 10.29 -9.33
C GLY A 125 -7.85 9.46 -8.04
N GLU A 126 -7.64 10.14 -6.92
CA GLU A 126 -7.55 9.50 -5.59
C GLU A 126 -8.90 9.26 -4.91
N MET A 127 -9.95 9.96 -5.32
CA MET A 127 -11.26 9.88 -4.69
C MET A 127 -11.96 8.54 -4.98
N THR A 128 -12.85 8.13 -4.09
CA THR A 128 -13.67 6.94 -4.22
C THR A 128 -15.16 7.27 -4.04
N PHE A 129 -16.03 6.26 -4.19
CA PHE A 129 -17.46 6.42 -3.89
C PHE A 129 -17.77 6.63 -2.39
N PHE A 130 -16.82 6.39 -1.52
CA PHE A 130 -16.96 6.61 -0.09
C PHE A 130 -16.21 7.86 0.31
N LYS A 131 -16.91 8.78 0.98
CA LYS A 131 -16.36 10.04 1.44
C LYS A 131 -15.18 9.81 2.40
N GLY A 132 -14.08 10.49 2.16
CA GLY A 132 -12.85 10.35 2.93
C GLY A 132 -11.98 9.14 2.58
N VAL A 133 -12.51 8.11 1.90
CA VAL A 133 -11.70 6.99 1.42
C VAL A 133 -10.98 7.40 0.14
N LYS A 134 -9.65 7.36 0.19
CA LYS A 134 -8.78 7.75 -0.92
C LYS A 134 -7.98 6.55 -1.44
N LYS A 135 -7.68 6.59 -2.72
CA LYS A 135 -6.71 5.67 -3.36
C LYS A 135 -5.31 6.27 -3.23
N LEU A 136 -4.35 5.48 -2.80
CA LEU A 136 -2.94 5.84 -2.98
C LEU A 136 -2.62 5.84 -4.48
N LEU A 137 -2.16 6.95 -5.00
CA LEU A 137 -1.90 7.09 -6.43
C LEU A 137 -0.70 6.24 -6.87
N PRO A 138 -0.64 5.82 -8.16
CA PRO A 138 0.49 5.06 -8.69
C PRO A 138 1.82 5.75 -8.46
N GLY A 139 2.85 4.98 -8.07
CA GLY A 139 4.19 5.49 -7.80
C GLY A 139 4.28 6.46 -6.63
N ARG A 140 3.30 6.43 -5.73
CA ARG A 140 3.28 7.26 -4.51
C ARG A 140 3.46 6.43 -3.26
N TYR A 141 3.96 7.08 -2.25
CA TYR A 141 4.02 6.57 -0.87
C TYR A 141 3.32 7.52 0.10
N LEU A 142 2.95 6.99 1.23
CA LEU A 142 2.32 7.69 2.35
C LEU A 142 3.11 7.38 3.62
#